data_63217534303cb2562c7a8b15b32477a7
#
_entry.id   63217534303cb2562c7a8b15b32477a7
#
_cell.length_a   1.000
_cell.length_b   1.000
_cell.length_c   1.000
_cell.angle_alpha   90.00
_cell.angle_beta   90.00
_cell.angle_gamma   90.00
#
_symmetry.space_group_name_H-M   'P 1'
#
loop_
_entity.id
_entity.type
_entity.pdbx_description
1 polymer ?
#
loop_
_entity_poly.entity_id
_entity_poly.type
_entity_poly.pdbx_seq_one_letter_code
_entity_poly.pdbx_strand_id
1 'polypeptide(L)'
;MKTIQTDILICGGGCAGIAAAISAARLGAKTLLIERAGFAGGIITTVGLPYFDGLIDKPTGRFVVQGLAVELLVAMGVAKPGAKQIGDCQPDRVTKLWGSVMIPNTDEFKLLADSLIQKQSDNLRVLYHSLACDVEVKDGRIAAVVVANKDGLTRIEAKQVVDCTGDADIAQWAGCPTEKMQPLMPMTMHFRIGHVYPTKETKPAAQKALLEAHDAGRLPEFYGPGIIFAFAKDEAYIHATRVAGDATDAADLSRSEMQGRADAWTMFREWKEKVPGFEDSYFISSGPYIGIRESRRLIGEHVLSIEDLQQNTRYDDAIATGCWFIDIHPQKTTIDKPWTGSGFQPKPYDISYRTLFTKKLSNLLVAGRCHSASKEAAASSRVTVTAMAMGEAAGCAAALATKANAEVALFDGVKVREALAARNAGPFTDA
;
A
#
# COMPACT_ATOMS: atom_id res chain seq x y z
N MET A 1 -25.69 -6.83 -20.08
CA MET A 1 -24.65 -6.24 -19.22
C MET A 1 -24.60 -4.74 -19.50
N LYS A 2 -24.64 -3.90 -18.48
CA LYS A 2 -24.51 -2.43 -18.60
C LYS A 2 -23.09 -2.08 -19.03
N THR A 3 -22.94 -1.06 -19.89
CA THR A 3 -21.63 -0.55 -20.29
C THR A 3 -21.44 0.88 -19.81
N ILE A 4 -20.27 1.16 -19.24
CA ILE A 4 -19.81 2.49 -18.82
C ILE A 4 -18.58 2.85 -19.64
N GLN A 5 -18.49 4.08 -20.09
CA GLN A 5 -17.32 4.62 -20.79
C GLN A 5 -16.65 5.69 -19.94
N THR A 6 -15.32 5.70 -19.95
CA THR A 6 -14.49 6.70 -19.26
C THR A 6 -13.18 6.90 -20.03
N ASP A 7 -12.44 7.97 -19.75
CA ASP A 7 -11.08 8.12 -20.31
C ASP A 7 -10.10 7.19 -19.57
N ILE A 8 -10.19 7.18 -18.23
CA ILE A 8 -9.26 6.42 -17.38
C ILE A 8 -10.04 5.58 -16.38
N LEU A 9 -9.73 4.29 -16.32
CA LEU A 9 -10.22 3.39 -15.29
C LEU A 9 -9.09 3.07 -14.31
N ILE A 10 -9.34 3.30 -13.02
CA ILE A 10 -8.46 2.91 -11.92
C ILE A 10 -9.08 1.72 -11.20
N CYS A 11 -8.40 0.58 -11.17
CA CYS A 11 -8.87 -0.64 -10.53
C CYS A 11 -8.21 -0.84 -9.15
N GLY A 12 -8.98 -0.59 -8.09
CA GLY A 12 -8.54 -0.64 -6.69
C GLY A 12 -8.30 0.73 -6.08
N GLY A 13 -8.99 1.02 -4.96
CA GLY A 13 -8.96 2.29 -4.22
C GLY A 13 -7.94 2.29 -3.06
N GLY A 14 -6.83 1.55 -3.18
CA GLY A 14 -5.74 1.57 -2.20
C GLY A 14 -4.90 2.84 -2.28
N CYS A 15 -3.78 2.88 -1.56
CA CYS A 15 -2.86 4.03 -1.53
C CYS A 15 -2.48 4.51 -2.95
N ALA A 16 -2.10 3.58 -3.83
CA ALA A 16 -1.78 3.91 -5.22
C ALA A 16 -3.01 4.37 -6.01
N GLY A 17 -4.15 3.67 -5.85
CA GLY A 17 -5.36 3.96 -6.63
C GLY A 17 -5.99 5.30 -6.32
N ILE A 18 -6.05 5.71 -5.05
CA ILE A 18 -6.52 7.06 -4.67
C ILE A 18 -5.63 8.11 -5.32
N ALA A 19 -4.31 7.95 -5.22
CA ALA A 19 -3.35 8.89 -5.78
C ALA A 19 -3.46 8.96 -7.29
N ALA A 20 -3.61 7.81 -7.98
CA ALA A 20 -3.80 7.75 -9.43
C ALA A 20 -5.10 8.44 -9.86
N ALA A 21 -6.20 8.16 -9.19
CA ALA A 21 -7.51 8.73 -9.53
C ALA A 21 -7.55 10.26 -9.36
N ILE A 22 -7.04 10.76 -8.23
CA ILE A 22 -6.98 12.20 -7.95
C ILE A 22 -6.03 12.90 -8.93
N SER A 23 -4.84 12.31 -9.20
CA SER A 23 -3.87 12.87 -10.13
C SER A 23 -4.43 12.99 -11.55
N ALA A 24 -5.07 11.94 -12.05
CA ALA A 24 -5.69 11.93 -13.37
C ALA A 24 -6.82 12.97 -13.49
N ALA A 25 -7.70 13.03 -12.50
CA ALA A 25 -8.82 13.97 -12.49
C ALA A 25 -8.37 15.44 -12.42
N ARG A 26 -7.33 15.75 -11.63
CA ARG A 26 -6.73 17.09 -11.55
C ARG A 26 -6.13 17.56 -12.87
N LEU A 27 -5.77 16.64 -13.77
CA LEU A 27 -5.32 16.93 -15.12
C LEU A 27 -6.46 16.99 -16.14
N GLY A 28 -7.73 16.90 -15.70
CA GLY A 28 -8.93 17.06 -16.51
C GLY A 28 -9.42 15.80 -17.20
N ALA A 29 -8.83 14.64 -16.94
CA ALA A 29 -9.28 13.38 -17.54
C ALA A 29 -10.53 12.84 -16.82
N LYS A 30 -11.53 12.37 -17.58
CA LYS A 30 -12.69 11.68 -17.01
C LYS A 30 -12.26 10.33 -16.45
N THR A 31 -12.26 10.23 -15.14
CA THR A 31 -11.70 9.11 -14.39
C THR A 31 -12.78 8.37 -13.61
N LEU A 32 -12.75 7.05 -13.68
CA LEU A 32 -13.57 6.17 -12.85
C LEU A 32 -12.66 5.34 -11.95
N LEU A 33 -12.85 5.43 -10.65
CA LEU A 33 -12.23 4.58 -9.64
C LEU A 33 -13.21 3.48 -9.24
N ILE A 34 -12.78 2.23 -9.28
CA ILE A 34 -13.54 1.10 -8.69
C ILE A 34 -12.82 0.54 -7.47
N GLU A 35 -13.57 0.22 -6.42
CA GLU A 35 -13.05 -0.35 -5.17
C GLU A 35 -14.04 -1.41 -4.62
N ARG A 36 -13.53 -2.57 -4.24
CA ARG A 36 -14.34 -3.68 -3.69
C ARG A 36 -14.91 -3.40 -2.30
N ALA A 37 -14.21 -2.61 -1.50
CA ALA A 37 -14.70 -2.17 -0.18
C ALA A 37 -15.70 -1.01 -0.30
N GLY A 38 -16.38 -0.68 0.79
CA GLY A 38 -17.27 0.49 0.89
C GLY A 38 -16.52 1.80 1.17
N PHE A 39 -15.21 1.82 1.07
CA PHE A 39 -14.33 2.96 1.36
C PHE A 39 -12.98 2.79 0.66
N ALA A 40 -12.30 3.88 0.41
CA ALA A 40 -10.95 3.90 -0.13
C ALA A 40 -9.88 3.92 0.99
N GLY A 41 -8.60 3.74 0.64
CA GLY A 41 -7.45 3.78 1.55
C GLY A 41 -6.59 2.52 1.58
N GLY A 42 -7.12 1.40 1.08
CA GLY A 42 -6.39 0.12 1.03
C GLY A 42 -5.85 -0.28 2.40
N ILE A 43 -4.56 -0.58 2.50
CA ILE A 43 -3.94 -1.09 3.74
C ILE A 43 -4.15 -0.17 4.95
N ILE A 44 -4.30 1.14 4.76
CA ILE A 44 -4.57 2.08 5.85
C ILE A 44 -5.95 1.82 6.45
N THR A 45 -6.95 1.62 5.61
CA THR A 45 -8.37 1.55 6.02
C THR A 45 -8.91 0.13 6.10
N THR A 46 -8.46 -0.79 5.22
CA THR A 46 -8.90 -2.20 5.21
C THR A 46 -8.17 -3.06 6.24
N VAL A 47 -6.95 -2.70 6.59
CA VAL A 47 -6.10 -3.43 7.55
C VAL A 47 -5.95 -2.66 8.86
N GLY A 48 -6.05 -1.34 8.80
CA GLY A 48 -5.86 -0.46 9.96
C GLY A 48 -4.41 -0.04 10.19
N LEU A 49 -3.55 -0.04 9.14
CA LEU A 49 -2.15 0.36 9.26
C LEU A 49 -2.02 1.90 9.39
N PRO A 50 -1.55 2.44 10.54
CA PRO A 50 -1.53 3.89 10.76
C PRO A 50 -0.26 4.58 10.22
N TYR A 51 0.53 3.93 9.37
CA TYR A 51 1.84 4.42 8.98
C TYR A 51 1.92 4.93 7.55
N PHE A 52 2.55 6.10 7.41
CA PHE A 52 3.07 6.64 6.16
C PHE A 52 4.55 6.23 6.06
N ASP A 53 4.75 4.97 5.69
CA ASP A 53 6.07 4.37 5.54
C ASP A 53 6.73 4.79 4.23
N GLY A 54 8.07 5.00 4.26
CA GLY A 54 8.86 5.38 3.09
C GLY A 54 8.85 6.87 2.77
N LEU A 55 8.38 7.72 3.70
CA LEU A 55 8.33 9.17 3.52
C LEU A 55 9.69 9.84 3.77
N ILE A 56 10.46 9.35 4.75
CA ILE A 56 11.59 10.06 5.33
C ILE A 56 12.90 9.37 5.00
N ASP A 57 13.83 10.08 4.39
CA ASP A 57 15.24 9.70 4.39
C ASP A 57 15.80 9.86 5.81
N LYS A 58 16.07 8.75 6.49
CA LYS A 58 16.46 8.74 7.90
C LYS A 58 17.71 9.58 8.21
N PRO A 59 18.79 9.52 7.41
CA PRO A 59 19.99 10.29 7.68
C PRO A 59 19.77 11.81 7.67
N THR A 60 18.95 12.31 6.75
CA THR A 60 18.74 13.75 6.55
C THR A 60 17.47 14.28 7.22
N GLY A 61 16.52 13.42 7.54
CA GLY A 61 15.20 13.78 8.02
C GLY A 61 14.29 14.40 6.94
N ARG A 62 14.73 14.45 5.68
CA ARG A 62 13.98 15.03 4.56
C ARG A 62 12.92 14.07 4.03
N PHE A 63 11.84 14.62 3.50
CA PHE A 63 10.85 13.84 2.76
C PHE A 63 11.36 13.54 1.37
N VAL A 64 11.28 12.26 0.98
CA VAL A 64 11.63 11.78 -0.37
C VAL A 64 10.40 11.67 -1.27
N VAL A 65 9.20 11.82 -0.72
CA VAL A 65 7.94 11.88 -1.45
C VAL A 65 7.22 13.17 -1.04
N GLN A 66 6.57 13.79 -2.00
CA GLN A 66 5.73 14.98 -1.84
C GLN A 66 4.32 14.71 -2.42
N GLY A 67 3.69 15.69 -3.04
CA GLY A 67 2.41 15.54 -3.71
C GLY A 67 1.28 15.12 -2.77
N LEU A 68 0.44 14.20 -3.22
CA LEU A 68 -0.76 13.79 -2.48
C LEU A 68 -0.45 13.20 -1.09
N ALA A 69 0.66 12.50 -0.92
CA ALA A 69 1.02 11.92 0.38
C ALA A 69 1.20 13.00 1.45
N VAL A 70 1.89 14.10 1.13
CA VAL A 70 2.09 15.23 2.05
C VAL A 70 0.80 16.04 2.22
N GLU A 71 0.01 16.22 1.15
CA GLU A 71 -1.31 16.85 1.23
C GLU A 71 -2.23 16.14 2.24
N LEU A 72 -2.24 14.82 2.24
CA LEU A 72 -3.00 14.01 3.20
C LEU A 72 -2.51 14.23 4.65
N LEU A 73 -1.21 14.26 4.89
CA LEU A 73 -0.66 14.53 6.22
C LEU A 73 -1.00 15.95 6.72
N VAL A 74 -0.98 16.92 5.83
CA VAL A 74 -1.39 18.30 6.15
C VAL A 74 -2.87 18.36 6.47
N ALA A 75 -3.72 17.71 5.67
CA ALA A 75 -5.15 17.68 5.88
C ALA A 75 -5.57 16.99 7.19
N MET A 76 -4.79 16.02 7.66
CA MET A 76 -4.96 15.37 8.96
C MET A 76 -4.32 16.16 10.14
N GLY A 77 -3.75 17.32 9.87
CA GLY A 77 -3.06 18.13 10.89
C GLY A 77 -1.76 17.51 11.42
N VAL A 78 -1.25 16.45 10.77
CA VAL A 78 -0.01 15.76 11.19
C VAL A 78 1.24 16.54 10.76
N ALA A 79 1.18 17.17 9.59
CA ALA A 79 2.26 18.02 9.06
C ALA A 79 1.76 19.44 8.81
N LYS A 80 2.64 20.41 8.83
CA LYS A 80 2.31 21.81 8.48
C LYS A 80 2.24 21.98 6.94
N PRO A 81 1.50 22.98 6.44
CA PRO A 81 1.52 23.30 5.02
C PRO A 81 2.94 23.54 4.49
N GLY A 82 3.27 22.91 3.34
CA GLY A 82 4.61 23.01 2.76
C GLY A 82 5.68 22.17 3.45
N ALA A 83 5.29 21.17 4.24
CA ALA A 83 6.21 20.26 4.92
C ALA A 83 7.18 19.56 3.95
N LYS A 84 8.46 19.51 4.34
CA LYS A 84 9.54 18.90 3.55
C LYS A 84 10.47 18.01 4.37
N GLN A 85 10.27 17.95 5.69
CA GLN A 85 11.14 17.23 6.60
C GLN A 85 10.43 16.85 7.91
N ILE A 86 11.04 15.95 8.64
CA ILE A 86 10.53 15.44 9.92
C ILE A 86 10.17 16.54 10.94
N GLY A 87 10.94 17.63 10.97
CA GLY A 87 10.69 18.79 11.85
C GLY A 87 9.44 19.61 11.51
N ASP A 88 8.81 19.28 10.38
CA ASP A 88 7.56 19.90 9.93
C ASP A 88 6.32 19.09 10.36
N CYS A 89 6.52 17.95 11.02
CA CYS A 89 5.47 17.11 11.58
C CYS A 89 5.31 17.29 13.09
N GLN A 90 4.17 16.91 13.62
CA GLN A 90 3.94 16.78 15.05
C GLN A 90 4.93 15.75 15.63
N PRO A 91 5.69 16.09 16.70
CA PRO A 91 6.78 15.23 17.21
C PRO A 91 6.34 13.85 17.69
N ASP A 92 5.12 13.74 18.25
CA ASP A 92 4.51 12.51 18.74
C ASP A 92 4.01 11.60 17.62
N ARG A 93 3.94 12.10 16.39
CA ARG A 93 3.52 11.34 15.19
C ARG A 93 4.70 10.76 14.41
N VAL A 94 5.91 11.10 14.78
CA VAL A 94 7.10 10.63 14.07
C VAL A 94 7.72 9.43 14.77
N THR A 95 7.87 8.33 14.04
CA THR A 95 8.61 7.15 14.50
C THR A 95 10.07 7.25 14.04
N LYS A 96 10.94 7.80 14.91
CA LYS A 96 12.36 7.99 14.58
C LYS A 96 13.08 6.70 14.18
N LEU A 97 12.69 5.56 14.80
CA LEU A 97 13.30 4.26 14.52
C LEU A 97 13.08 3.81 13.07
N TRP A 98 11.89 4.04 12.53
CA TRP A 98 11.48 3.53 11.21
C TRP A 98 11.53 4.59 10.10
N GLY A 99 11.57 5.89 10.47
CA GLY A 99 11.45 6.97 9.51
C GLY A 99 10.03 7.08 8.92
N SER A 100 9.01 6.79 9.74
CA SER A 100 7.60 6.83 9.34
C SER A 100 6.87 7.95 10.07
N VAL A 101 5.77 8.40 9.48
CA VAL A 101 4.82 9.30 10.12
C VAL A 101 3.53 8.54 10.41
N MET A 102 3.05 8.62 11.65
CA MET A 102 1.80 7.98 12.08
C MET A 102 0.61 8.92 11.88
N ILE A 103 -0.46 8.41 11.32
CA ILE A 103 -1.73 9.13 11.26
C ILE A 103 -2.54 8.91 12.55
N PRO A 104 -3.33 9.90 12.99
CA PRO A 104 -4.06 9.82 14.25
C PRO A 104 -5.24 8.86 14.22
N ASN A 105 -5.84 8.65 13.06
CA ASN A 105 -7.06 7.84 12.93
C ASN A 105 -7.22 7.30 11.51
N THR A 106 -7.38 5.99 11.38
CA THR A 106 -7.59 5.32 10.08
C THR A 106 -9.03 5.46 9.57
N ASP A 107 -10.00 5.72 10.45
CA ASP A 107 -11.38 6.00 10.04
C ASP A 107 -11.55 7.43 9.53
N GLU A 108 -10.87 8.39 10.14
CA GLU A 108 -10.78 9.75 9.61
C GLU A 108 -10.13 9.78 8.22
N PHE A 109 -9.18 8.88 7.95
CA PHE A 109 -8.59 8.73 6.62
C PHE A 109 -9.63 8.34 5.56
N LYS A 110 -10.65 7.51 5.89
CA LYS A 110 -11.75 7.18 4.97
C LYS A 110 -12.52 8.45 4.58
N LEU A 111 -12.91 9.25 5.57
CA LEU A 111 -13.61 10.51 5.34
C LEU A 111 -12.79 11.49 4.50
N LEU A 112 -11.49 11.59 4.78
CA LEU A 112 -10.59 12.47 4.04
C LEU A 112 -10.43 12.00 2.58
N ALA A 113 -10.27 10.71 2.36
CA ALA A 113 -10.20 10.15 1.00
C ALA A 113 -11.48 10.46 0.20
N ASP A 114 -12.66 10.25 0.80
CA ASP A 114 -13.94 10.60 0.19
C ASP A 114 -14.04 12.10 -0.12
N SER A 115 -13.61 12.95 0.80
CA SER A 115 -13.60 14.40 0.62
C SER A 115 -12.70 14.84 -0.53
N LEU A 116 -11.52 14.23 -0.67
CA LEU A 116 -10.60 14.52 -1.79
C LEU A 116 -11.15 14.04 -3.12
N ILE A 117 -11.81 12.88 -3.16
CA ILE A 117 -12.50 12.36 -4.35
C ILE A 117 -13.64 13.29 -4.75
N GLN A 118 -14.47 13.70 -3.80
CA GLN A 118 -15.61 14.60 -4.04
C GLN A 118 -15.19 15.98 -4.56
N LYS A 119 -14.07 16.51 -4.10
CA LYS A 119 -13.48 17.75 -4.62
C LYS A 119 -13.10 17.68 -6.11
N GLN A 120 -12.99 16.47 -6.67
CA GLN A 120 -12.71 16.22 -8.09
C GLN A 120 -13.94 15.74 -8.87
N SER A 121 -15.17 15.89 -8.33
CA SER A 121 -16.41 15.30 -8.87
C SER A 121 -16.73 15.65 -10.33
N ASP A 122 -16.19 16.75 -10.84
CA ASP A 122 -16.33 17.11 -12.26
C ASP A 122 -15.63 16.11 -13.19
N ASN A 123 -14.53 15.49 -12.74
CA ASN A 123 -13.71 14.57 -13.50
C ASN A 123 -13.51 13.20 -12.85
N LEU A 124 -13.87 13.01 -11.58
CA LEU A 124 -13.68 11.76 -10.86
C LEU A 124 -15.01 11.22 -10.32
N ARG A 125 -15.30 9.98 -10.70
CA ARG A 125 -16.37 9.18 -10.09
C ARG A 125 -15.75 7.98 -9.38
N VAL A 126 -16.36 7.55 -8.27
CA VAL A 126 -16.02 6.32 -7.59
C VAL A 126 -17.21 5.36 -7.59
N LEU A 127 -16.93 4.08 -7.74
CA LEU A 127 -17.87 2.99 -7.49
C LEU A 127 -17.27 2.09 -6.40
N TYR A 128 -17.78 2.24 -5.19
CA TYR A 128 -17.52 1.32 -4.08
C TYR A 128 -18.31 0.02 -4.25
N HIS A 129 -17.98 -1.01 -3.49
CA HIS A 129 -18.58 -2.35 -3.61
C HIS A 129 -18.56 -2.87 -5.05
N SER A 130 -17.48 -2.59 -5.76
CA SER A 130 -17.31 -2.89 -7.18
C SER A 130 -16.01 -3.65 -7.38
N LEU A 131 -16.13 -4.95 -7.61
CA LEU A 131 -15.00 -5.87 -7.77
C LEU A 131 -14.74 -6.09 -9.26
N ALA A 132 -13.54 -5.76 -9.75
CA ALA A 132 -13.08 -6.23 -11.05
C ALA A 132 -13.00 -7.77 -11.03
N CYS A 133 -13.55 -8.44 -12.03
CA CYS A 133 -13.66 -9.90 -12.07
C CYS A 133 -13.26 -10.53 -13.42
N ASP A 134 -13.08 -9.74 -14.47
CA ASP A 134 -12.61 -10.21 -15.76
C ASP A 134 -12.10 -9.05 -16.62
N VAL A 135 -11.36 -9.37 -17.70
CA VAL A 135 -10.78 -8.42 -18.64
C VAL A 135 -10.97 -8.91 -20.08
N GLU A 136 -11.49 -8.03 -20.93
CA GLU A 136 -11.56 -8.24 -22.37
C GLU A 136 -10.33 -7.61 -23.04
N VAL A 137 -9.55 -8.43 -23.75
CA VAL A 137 -8.38 -7.96 -24.51
C VAL A 137 -8.65 -8.06 -26.01
N LYS A 138 -8.34 -7.00 -26.74
CA LYS A 138 -8.43 -6.95 -28.18
C LYS A 138 -7.28 -6.13 -28.75
N ASP A 139 -6.62 -6.62 -29.79
CA ASP A 139 -5.57 -5.93 -30.56
C ASP A 139 -4.45 -5.35 -29.65
N GLY A 140 -3.99 -6.10 -28.65
CA GLY A 140 -2.95 -5.67 -27.72
C GLY A 140 -3.38 -4.57 -26.72
N ARG A 141 -4.68 -4.42 -26.48
CA ARG A 141 -5.29 -3.45 -25.58
C ARG A 141 -6.32 -4.11 -24.68
N ILE A 142 -6.52 -3.57 -23.49
CA ILE A 142 -7.71 -3.84 -22.69
C ILE A 142 -8.87 -3.08 -23.37
N ALA A 143 -9.82 -3.83 -23.91
CA ALA A 143 -11.04 -3.31 -24.50
C ALA A 143 -12.08 -2.98 -23.43
N ALA A 144 -12.15 -3.78 -22.38
CA ALA A 144 -12.99 -3.52 -21.23
C ALA A 144 -12.51 -4.29 -19.99
N VAL A 145 -12.88 -3.80 -18.82
CA VAL A 145 -12.83 -4.51 -17.55
C VAL A 145 -14.26 -4.85 -17.12
N VAL A 146 -14.52 -6.11 -16.77
CA VAL A 146 -15.81 -6.54 -16.23
C VAL A 146 -15.78 -6.40 -14.71
N VAL A 147 -16.84 -5.82 -14.17
CA VAL A 147 -16.96 -5.50 -12.74
C VAL A 147 -18.27 -6.07 -12.19
N ALA A 148 -18.18 -6.79 -11.09
CA ALA A 148 -19.35 -7.24 -10.33
C ALA A 148 -19.69 -6.20 -9.25
N ASN A 149 -20.95 -5.72 -9.22
CA ASN A 149 -21.44 -4.77 -8.23
C ASN A 149 -22.96 -4.92 -8.00
N LYS A 150 -23.61 -3.96 -7.34
CA LYS A 150 -25.07 -4.00 -7.07
C LYS A 150 -25.95 -3.94 -8.33
N ASP A 151 -25.42 -3.40 -9.44
CA ASP A 151 -26.11 -3.39 -10.73
C ASP A 151 -25.98 -4.73 -11.50
N GLY A 152 -25.28 -5.72 -10.94
CA GLY A 152 -24.89 -6.97 -11.58
C GLY A 152 -23.53 -6.83 -12.27
N LEU A 153 -23.32 -7.52 -13.40
CA LEU A 153 -22.09 -7.39 -14.17
C LEU A 153 -22.14 -6.11 -15.01
N THR A 154 -21.12 -5.28 -14.85
CA THR A 154 -20.95 -4.02 -15.60
C THR A 154 -19.65 -4.10 -16.39
N ARG A 155 -19.71 -3.73 -17.66
CA ARG A 155 -18.58 -3.65 -18.57
C ARG A 155 -18.06 -2.21 -18.60
N ILE A 156 -16.78 -1.98 -18.31
CA ILE A 156 -16.20 -0.64 -18.29
C ILE A 156 -15.15 -0.54 -19.41
N GLU A 157 -15.42 0.33 -20.37
CA GLU A 157 -14.51 0.67 -21.47
C GLU A 157 -13.72 1.92 -21.09
N ALA A 158 -12.39 1.86 -21.24
CA ALA A 158 -11.51 2.97 -20.94
C ALA A 158 -10.41 3.14 -22.00
N LYS A 159 -9.98 4.38 -22.25
CA LYS A 159 -8.82 4.63 -23.11
C LYS A 159 -7.55 4.09 -22.43
N GLN A 160 -7.39 4.35 -21.14
CA GLN A 160 -6.27 3.87 -20.33
C GLN A 160 -6.80 3.17 -19.08
N VAL A 161 -6.08 2.13 -18.62
CA VAL A 161 -6.39 1.37 -17.40
C VAL A 161 -5.19 1.41 -16.47
N VAL A 162 -5.43 1.62 -15.18
CA VAL A 162 -4.40 1.53 -14.15
C VAL A 162 -4.78 0.43 -13.15
N ASP A 163 -3.97 -0.61 -13.10
CA ASP A 163 -4.11 -1.71 -12.13
C ASP A 163 -3.47 -1.30 -10.79
N CYS A 164 -4.32 -0.98 -9.82
CA CYS A 164 -3.98 -0.70 -8.43
C CYS A 164 -4.56 -1.74 -7.49
N THR A 165 -4.87 -2.96 -7.97
CA THR A 165 -5.46 -4.05 -7.17
C THR A 165 -4.55 -4.53 -6.05
N GLY A 166 -3.24 -4.29 -6.20
CA GLY A 166 -2.20 -4.74 -5.29
C GLY A 166 -1.71 -6.15 -5.56
N ASP A 167 -2.44 -6.92 -6.37
CA ASP A 167 -2.14 -8.31 -6.73
C ASP A 167 -1.91 -8.49 -8.24
N ALA A 168 -1.87 -7.39 -9.01
CA ALA A 168 -1.77 -7.37 -10.47
C ALA A 168 -2.88 -8.21 -11.15
N ASP A 169 -4.11 -8.12 -10.65
CA ASP A 169 -5.20 -8.95 -11.13
C ASP A 169 -5.57 -8.62 -12.58
N ILE A 170 -5.69 -7.32 -12.91
CA ILE A 170 -5.99 -6.87 -14.28
C ILE A 170 -4.87 -7.30 -15.23
N ALA A 171 -3.62 -7.09 -14.85
CA ALA A 171 -2.46 -7.49 -15.64
C ALA A 171 -2.43 -9.00 -15.88
N GLN A 172 -2.69 -9.80 -14.84
CA GLN A 172 -2.72 -11.25 -14.91
C GLN A 172 -3.83 -11.77 -15.83
N TRP A 173 -5.06 -11.28 -15.65
CA TRP A 173 -6.21 -11.70 -16.47
C TRP A 173 -6.08 -11.27 -17.92
N ALA A 174 -5.42 -10.13 -18.17
CA ALA A 174 -5.07 -9.68 -19.52
C ALA A 174 -3.87 -10.43 -20.13
N GLY A 175 -3.31 -11.41 -19.40
CA GLY A 175 -2.21 -12.26 -19.86
C GLY A 175 -0.85 -11.59 -19.87
N CYS A 176 -0.63 -10.50 -19.12
CA CYS A 176 0.70 -9.92 -18.95
C CYS A 176 1.64 -10.88 -18.20
N PRO A 177 2.96 -10.79 -18.42
CA PRO A 177 3.91 -11.55 -17.62
C PRO A 177 3.89 -11.07 -16.16
N THR A 178 3.70 -12.00 -15.24
CA THR A 178 3.71 -11.76 -13.79
C THR A 178 4.51 -12.82 -13.08
N GLU A 179 4.97 -12.53 -11.86
CA GLU A 179 5.68 -13.50 -11.03
C GLU A 179 5.18 -13.53 -9.59
N LYS A 180 5.37 -14.67 -8.94
CA LYS A 180 5.25 -14.88 -7.49
C LYS A 180 6.49 -15.62 -7.02
N MET A 181 7.33 -14.98 -6.23
CA MET A 181 8.56 -15.60 -5.70
C MET A 181 8.31 -16.24 -4.35
N GLN A 182 8.35 -17.56 -4.30
CA GLN A 182 8.19 -18.33 -3.06
C GLN A 182 9.48 -18.34 -2.22
N PRO A 183 9.38 -18.46 -0.88
CA PRO A 183 8.15 -18.37 -0.09
C PRO A 183 7.64 -16.92 -0.03
N LEU A 184 6.33 -16.72 -0.12
CA LEU A 184 5.71 -15.39 0.04
C LEU A 184 5.87 -14.89 1.49
N MET A 185 5.95 -13.58 1.68
CA MET A 185 5.94 -13.00 3.03
C MET A 185 4.58 -13.27 3.69
N PRO A 186 4.55 -13.57 5.01
CA PRO A 186 3.31 -13.88 5.71
C PRO A 186 2.37 -12.67 5.77
N MET A 187 1.09 -12.96 5.75
CA MET A 187 0.02 -11.99 5.97
C MET A 187 -0.10 -11.66 7.48
N THR A 188 -0.72 -10.53 7.80
CA THR A 188 -0.93 -10.09 9.19
C THR A 188 -2.34 -9.56 9.38
N MET A 189 -3.06 -10.10 10.35
CA MET A 189 -4.27 -9.51 10.89
C MET A 189 -3.88 -8.45 11.93
N HIS A 190 -4.15 -7.19 11.64
CA HIS A 190 -3.93 -6.10 12.60
C HIS A 190 -5.15 -5.94 13.48
N PHE A 191 -4.94 -5.56 14.75
CA PHE A 191 -6.03 -5.37 15.69
C PHE A 191 -5.70 -4.32 16.76
N ARG A 192 -6.71 -3.87 17.48
CA ARG A 192 -6.62 -2.82 18.49
C ARG A 192 -7.20 -3.31 19.82
N ILE A 193 -6.53 -2.93 20.91
CA ILE A 193 -6.91 -3.24 22.28
C ILE A 193 -6.99 -1.93 23.06
N GLY A 194 -8.10 -1.70 23.75
CA GLY A 194 -8.31 -0.55 24.62
C GLY A 194 -8.07 -0.86 26.10
N HIS A 195 -7.94 0.19 26.92
CA HIS A 195 -7.62 0.13 28.34
C HIS A 195 -6.31 -0.64 28.62
N VAL A 196 -5.28 -0.31 27.87
CA VAL A 196 -3.93 -0.83 28.08
C VAL A 196 -3.08 0.24 28.74
N TYR A 197 -2.57 -0.05 29.93
CA TYR A 197 -1.73 0.87 30.72
C TYR A 197 -0.30 0.33 30.80
N PRO A 198 0.56 0.63 29.79
CA PRO A 198 1.84 -0.01 29.66
C PRO A 198 2.80 0.38 30.79
N THR A 199 3.53 -0.61 31.29
CA THR A 199 4.68 -0.46 32.16
C THR A 199 5.96 -0.85 31.41
N LYS A 200 7.13 -0.72 32.04
CA LYS A 200 8.39 -1.22 31.46
C LYS A 200 8.40 -2.74 31.28
N GLU A 201 7.56 -3.47 32.03
CA GLU A 201 7.46 -4.94 31.98
C GLU A 201 6.48 -5.43 30.90
N THR A 202 5.62 -4.56 30.36
CA THR A 202 4.55 -4.95 29.43
C THR A 202 5.09 -5.67 28.17
N LYS A 203 6.07 -5.11 27.50
CA LYS A 203 6.60 -5.74 26.26
C LYS A 203 7.34 -7.05 26.53
N PRO A 204 8.24 -7.17 27.52
CA PRO A 204 8.84 -8.46 27.89
C PRO A 204 7.81 -9.52 28.28
N ALA A 205 6.82 -9.16 29.10
CA ALA A 205 5.76 -10.09 29.51
C ALA A 205 4.88 -10.52 28.33
N ALA A 206 4.54 -9.59 27.43
CA ALA A 206 3.79 -9.90 26.21
C ALA A 206 4.56 -10.86 25.29
N GLN A 207 5.86 -10.67 25.11
CA GLN A 207 6.69 -11.59 24.35
C GLN A 207 6.71 -12.98 24.97
N LYS A 208 6.90 -13.07 26.28
CA LYS A 208 6.89 -14.33 27.04
C LYS A 208 5.56 -15.07 26.88
N ALA A 209 4.43 -14.37 27.03
CA ALA A 209 3.10 -14.96 26.88
C ALA A 209 2.87 -15.54 25.47
N LEU A 210 3.35 -14.87 24.42
CA LEU A 210 3.25 -15.39 23.06
C LEU A 210 4.12 -16.64 22.85
N LEU A 211 5.33 -16.69 23.43
CA LEU A 211 6.19 -17.87 23.35
C LEU A 211 5.54 -19.06 24.07
N GLU A 212 5.00 -18.87 25.27
CA GLU A 212 4.25 -19.91 25.99
C GLU A 212 3.02 -20.41 25.22
N ALA A 213 2.31 -19.51 24.54
CA ALA A 213 1.17 -19.89 23.71
C ALA A 213 1.62 -20.70 22.47
N HIS A 214 2.74 -20.31 21.85
CA HIS A 214 3.34 -21.01 20.72
C HIS A 214 3.82 -22.41 21.12
N ASP A 215 4.58 -22.53 22.18
CA ASP A 215 5.11 -23.82 22.69
C ASP A 215 3.98 -24.78 23.09
N ALA A 216 2.87 -24.24 23.57
CA ALA A 216 1.65 -25.00 23.88
C ALA A 216 0.75 -25.31 22.65
N GLY A 217 1.16 -24.91 21.45
CA GLY A 217 0.42 -25.13 20.20
C GLY A 217 -0.86 -24.32 20.04
N ARG A 218 -1.09 -23.29 20.87
CA ARG A 218 -2.27 -22.42 20.77
C ARG A 218 -2.10 -21.27 19.77
N LEU A 219 -0.85 -20.90 19.47
CA LEU A 219 -0.50 -19.87 18.51
C LEU A 219 0.50 -20.44 17.51
N PRO A 220 0.14 -20.62 16.22
CA PRO A 220 1.01 -21.27 15.25
C PRO A 220 2.29 -20.49 14.99
N GLU A 221 2.17 -19.24 14.56
CA GLU A 221 3.31 -18.35 14.28
C GLU A 221 2.96 -16.93 14.70
N PHE A 222 3.97 -16.13 15.04
CA PHE A 222 3.77 -14.74 15.42
C PHE A 222 5.03 -13.89 15.13
N TYR A 223 4.82 -12.58 15.15
CA TYR A 223 5.86 -11.57 15.13
C TYR A 223 5.73 -10.74 16.41
N GLY A 224 6.65 -10.87 17.31
CA GLY A 224 6.25 -10.35 18.50
C GLY A 224 6.93 -9.46 19.36
N PRO A 225 6.35 -8.70 20.29
CA PRO A 225 4.92 -8.59 20.61
C PRO A 225 4.16 -7.59 19.71
N GLY A 226 4.85 -6.77 18.86
CA GLY A 226 4.23 -5.86 17.89
C GLY A 226 3.24 -4.85 18.49
N ILE A 227 3.42 -4.44 19.75
CA ILE A 227 2.53 -3.52 20.48
C ILE A 227 3.01 -2.08 20.27
N ILE A 228 2.12 -1.22 19.74
CA ILE A 228 2.40 0.17 19.40
C ILE A 228 1.24 1.05 19.88
N PHE A 229 1.55 2.20 20.47
CA PHE A 229 0.57 3.20 20.90
C PHE A 229 0.50 4.31 19.87
N ALA A 230 -0.28 4.08 18.79
CA ALA A 230 -0.38 4.97 17.64
C ALA A 230 -1.56 5.96 17.74
N PHE A 231 -2.66 5.55 18.37
CA PHE A 231 -3.93 6.29 18.36
C PHE A 231 -4.17 7.05 19.68
N ALA A 232 -4.18 6.35 20.81
CA ALA A 232 -4.34 6.93 22.14
C ALA A 232 -3.31 6.34 23.12
N LYS A 233 -3.15 6.98 24.30
CA LYS A 233 -2.16 6.56 25.29
C LYS A 233 -2.50 5.20 25.93
N ASP A 234 -3.78 4.87 25.99
CA ASP A 234 -4.33 3.64 26.56
C ASP A 234 -4.87 2.70 25.48
N GLU A 235 -4.51 2.91 24.22
CA GLU A 235 -4.90 2.08 23.10
C GLU A 235 -3.68 1.47 22.41
N ALA A 236 -3.58 0.16 22.48
CA ALA A 236 -2.55 -0.61 21.78
C ALA A 236 -3.01 -0.99 20.36
N TYR A 237 -2.24 -0.62 19.37
CA TYR A 237 -2.31 -1.16 18.02
C TYR A 237 -1.32 -2.30 17.86
N ILE A 238 -1.77 -3.41 17.30
CA ILE A 238 -1.02 -4.66 17.26
C ILE A 238 -0.84 -5.11 15.80
N HIS A 239 0.40 -5.46 15.42
CA HIS A 239 0.72 -6.08 14.14
C HIS A 239 1.59 -7.34 14.32
N ALA A 240 1.19 -8.22 15.22
CA ALA A 240 1.97 -9.37 15.67
C ALA A 240 1.60 -10.70 15.00
N THR A 241 0.42 -10.84 14.40
CA THR A 241 0.03 -12.10 13.77
C THR A 241 0.87 -12.40 12.54
N ARG A 242 1.09 -13.68 12.24
CA ARG A 242 1.89 -14.14 11.12
C ARG A 242 1.23 -15.35 10.49
N VAL A 243 0.61 -15.17 9.32
CA VAL A 243 -0.16 -16.20 8.62
C VAL A 243 0.45 -16.42 7.25
N ALA A 244 1.08 -17.59 7.05
CA ALA A 244 1.59 -17.99 5.75
C ALA A 244 0.44 -18.31 4.78
N GLY A 245 0.55 -17.90 3.52
CA GLY A 245 -0.46 -18.18 2.50
C GLY A 245 -0.26 -17.38 1.22
N ASP A 246 -1.02 -17.73 0.19
CA ASP A 246 -1.08 -17.05 -1.10
C ASP A 246 -2.39 -16.24 -1.21
N ALA A 247 -2.28 -14.92 -1.20
CA ALA A 247 -3.43 -14.02 -1.30
C ALA A 247 -4.09 -14.01 -2.68
N THR A 248 -3.49 -14.66 -3.69
CA THR A 248 -4.04 -14.80 -5.04
C THR A 248 -4.77 -16.13 -5.24
N ASP A 249 -4.85 -16.95 -4.20
CA ASP A 249 -5.69 -18.15 -4.13
C ASP A 249 -6.86 -17.91 -3.17
N ALA A 250 -8.09 -18.06 -3.64
CA ALA A 250 -9.28 -17.70 -2.88
C ALA A 250 -9.50 -18.58 -1.63
N ALA A 251 -9.17 -19.87 -1.72
CA ALA A 251 -9.32 -20.79 -0.60
C ALA A 251 -8.26 -20.51 0.46
N ASP A 252 -7.01 -20.26 0.04
CA ASP A 252 -5.90 -19.96 0.94
C ASP A 252 -6.07 -18.58 1.61
N LEU A 253 -6.53 -17.57 0.86
CA LEU A 253 -6.87 -16.26 1.42
C LEU A 253 -7.99 -16.37 2.46
N SER A 254 -9.05 -17.13 2.17
CA SER A 254 -10.16 -17.36 3.12
C SER A 254 -9.69 -18.05 4.40
N ARG A 255 -8.87 -19.08 4.28
CA ARG A 255 -8.22 -19.76 5.41
C ARG A 255 -7.38 -18.76 6.22
N SER A 256 -6.59 -17.93 5.54
CA SER A 256 -5.70 -16.97 6.19
C SER A 256 -6.46 -15.86 6.94
N GLU A 257 -7.60 -15.42 6.42
CA GLU A 257 -8.52 -14.50 7.10
C GLU A 257 -9.04 -15.09 8.41
N MET A 258 -9.50 -16.34 8.38
CA MET A 258 -9.99 -17.04 9.58
C MET A 258 -8.89 -17.28 10.60
N GLN A 259 -7.72 -17.73 10.16
CA GLN A 259 -6.56 -17.97 11.01
C GLN A 259 -6.07 -16.66 11.64
N GLY A 260 -5.92 -15.59 10.88
CA GLY A 260 -5.47 -14.29 11.40
C GLY A 260 -6.38 -13.74 12.49
N ARG A 261 -7.71 -13.89 12.35
CA ARG A 261 -8.66 -13.51 13.41
C ARG A 261 -8.53 -14.41 14.66
N ALA A 262 -8.36 -15.71 14.49
CA ALA A 262 -8.16 -16.64 15.60
C ALA A 262 -6.88 -16.31 16.37
N ASP A 263 -5.78 -16.05 15.66
CA ASP A 263 -4.49 -15.69 16.24
C ASP A 263 -4.58 -14.36 17.01
N ALA A 264 -5.24 -13.34 16.46
CA ALA A 264 -5.46 -12.06 17.12
C ALA A 264 -6.21 -12.21 18.46
N TRP A 265 -7.27 -13.03 18.49
CA TRP A 265 -8.02 -13.31 19.72
C TRP A 265 -7.23 -14.15 20.70
N THR A 266 -6.40 -15.10 20.25
CA THR A 266 -5.50 -15.86 21.11
C THR A 266 -4.49 -14.93 21.78
N MET A 267 -3.81 -14.07 21.02
CA MET A 267 -2.86 -13.08 21.54
C MET A 267 -3.52 -12.17 22.60
N PHE A 268 -4.71 -11.64 22.29
CA PHE A 268 -5.45 -10.78 23.21
C PHE A 268 -5.74 -11.49 24.54
N ARG A 269 -6.23 -12.75 24.50
CA ARG A 269 -6.55 -13.52 25.72
C ARG A 269 -5.31 -13.83 26.56
N GLU A 270 -4.22 -14.26 25.93
CA GLU A 270 -2.94 -14.52 26.60
C GLU A 270 -2.40 -13.25 27.28
N TRP A 271 -2.51 -12.10 26.63
CA TRP A 271 -2.05 -10.84 27.21
C TRP A 271 -2.96 -10.34 28.33
N LYS A 272 -4.27 -10.40 28.15
CA LYS A 272 -5.22 -10.00 29.19
C LYS A 272 -5.01 -10.78 30.50
N GLU A 273 -4.67 -12.06 30.39
CA GLU A 273 -4.45 -12.93 31.54
C GLU A 273 -3.08 -12.77 32.20
N LYS A 274 -2.03 -12.48 31.38
CA LYS A 274 -0.63 -12.66 31.85
C LYS A 274 0.21 -11.41 31.83
N VAL A 275 -0.25 -10.31 31.23
CA VAL A 275 0.59 -9.14 30.98
C VAL A 275 0.18 -7.95 31.82
N PRO A 276 1.09 -7.43 32.69
CA PRO A 276 0.81 -6.25 33.49
C PRO A 276 0.36 -5.06 32.65
N GLY A 277 -0.77 -4.47 33.02
CA GLY A 277 -1.40 -3.34 32.34
C GLY A 277 -2.43 -3.75 31.28
N PHE A 278 -2.75 -5.06 31.14
CA PHE A 278 -3.80 -5.57 30.26
C PHE A 278 -5.01 -6.13 31.00
N GLU A 279 -5.04 -6.12 32.34
CA GLU A 279 -6.05 -6.77 33.17
C GLU A 279 -7.47 -6.30 32.83
N ASP A 280 -7.66 -5.00 32.65
CA ASP A 280 -8.95 -4.38 32.33
C ASP A 280 -9.14 -4.13 30.82
N SER A 281 -8.22 -4.65 30.00
CA SER A 281 -8.25 -4.41 28.55
C SER A 281 -9.44 -5.08 27.85
N TYR A 282 -9.84 -4.52 26.74
CA TYR A 282 -10.86 -5.09 25.85
C TYR A 282 -10.42 -5.02 24.38
N PHE A 283 -10.87 -5.99 23.59
CA PHE A 283 -10.64 -6.03 22.16
C PHE A 283 -11.53 -4.99 21.47
N ILE A 284 -10.93 -4.00 20.81
CA ILE A 284 -11.67 -2.94 20.10
C ILE A 284 -12.15 -3.47 18.74
N SER A 285 -11.21 -3.85 17.89
CA SER A 285 -11.50 -4.31 16.52
C SER A 285 -10.28 -4.96 15.89
N SER A 286 -10.50 -5.76 14.86
CA SER A 286 -9.47 -6.09 13.86
C SER A 286 -9.75 -5.34 12.57
N GLY A 287 -8.76 -5.25 11.69
CA GLY A 287 -8.99 -4.79 10.32
C GLY A 287 -10.05 -5.64 9.62
N PRO A 288 -10.89 -5.05 8.72
CA PRO A 288 -11.87 -5.79 7.92
C PRO A 288 -11.24 -6.89 7.06
N TYR A 289 -9.99 -6.71 6.64
CA TYR A 289 -9.23 -7.67 5.83
C TYR A 289 -7.84 -7.91 6.44
N ILE A 290 -7.29 -9.09 6.16
CA ILE A 290 -5.90 -9.41 6.50
C ILE A 290 -4.93 -8.57 5.64
N GLY A 291 -3.83 -8.11 6.22
CA GLY A 291 -2.80 -7.33 5.52
C GLY A 291 -1.89 -8.22 4.68
N ILE A 292 -1.84 -7.96 3.39
CA ILE A 292 -1.04 -8.70 2.42
C ILE A 292 0.25 -7.93 2.12
N ARG A 293 1.40 -8.51 2.48
CA ARG A 293 2.72 -7.90 2.23
C ARG A 293 3.25 -8.17 0.83
N GLU A 294 3.04 -9.37 0.35
CA GLU A 294 3.57 -9.87 -0.92
C GLU A 294 2.56 -10.80 -1.59
N SER A 295 2.47 -10.69 -2.91
CA SER A 295 1.70 -11.56 -3.78
C SER A 295 2.32 -11.59 -5.17
N ARG A 296 1.52 -11.50 -6.20
CA ARG A 296 1.93 -11.41 -7.60
C ARG A 296 2.37 -10.00 -7.96
N ARG A 297 3.42 -9.87 -8.79
CA ARG A 297 3.95 -8.62 -9.35
C ARG A 297 4.02 -8.70 -10.87
N LEU A 298 3.91 -7.56 -11.54
CA LEU A 298 4.18 -7.43 -12.97
C LEU A 298 5.66 -7.73 -13.26
N ILE A 299 5.95 -8.34 -14.40
CA ILE A 299 7.26 -8.29 -15.05
C ILE A 299 7.16 -7.23 -16.14
N GLY A 300 7.64 -6.02 -15.83
CA GLY A 300 7.58 -4.84 -16.70
C GLY A 300 8.78 -4.70 -17.62
N GLU A 301 8.83 -3.58 -18.34
CA GLU A 301 9.96 -3.23 -19.23
C GLU A 301 11.25 -2.94 -18.43
N HIS A 302 11.13 -2.65 -17.15
CA HIS A 302 12.22 -2.66 -16.18
C HIS A 302 11.76 -3.39 -14.90
N VAL A 303 12.61 -4.22 -14.35
CA VAL A 303 12.41 -4.84 -13.03
C VAL A 303 13.33 -4.13 -12.05
N LEU A 304 12.76 -3.31 -11.16
CA LEU A 304 13.54 -2.66 -10.10
C LEU A 304 14.26 -3.75 -9.28
N SER A 305 15.57 -3.72 -9.23
CA SER A 305 16.39 -4.77 -8.61
C SER A 305 17.02 -4.33 -7.29
N ILE A 306 17.56 -5.28 -6.52
CA ILE A 306 18.33 -4.96 -5.31
C ILE A 306 19.62 -4.20 -5.67
N GLU A 307 20.19 -4.48 -6.82
CA GLU A 307 21.38 -3.80 -7.34
C GLU A 307 21.10 -2.33 -7.63
N ASP A 308 19.91 -2.00 -8.16
CA ASP A 308 19.47 -0.60 -8.35
C ASP A 308 19.45 0.16 -7.01
N LEU A 309 18.94 -0.48 -5.95
CA LEU A 309 18.90 0.11 -4.62
C LEU A 309 20.29 0.26 -4.01
N GLN A 310 21.17 -0.72 -4.18
CA GLN A 310 22.53 -0.72 -3.65
C GLN A 310 23.42 0.32 -4.33
N GLN A 311 23.29 0.45 -5.65
CA GLN A 311 24.04 1.37 -6.47
C GLN A 311 23.44 2.77 -6.48
N ASN A 312 22.23 2.93 -5.94
CA ASN A 312 21.48 4.17 -6.01
C ASN A 312 21.29 4.63 -7.47
N THR A 313 20.86 3.70 -8.33
CA THR A 313 20.68 3.93 -9.76
C THR A 313 19.70 5.08 -10.01
N ARG A 314 20.04 5.96 -10.95
CA ARG A 314 19.22 7.10 -11.36
C ARG A 314 18.68 6.87 -12.76
N TYR A 315 17.46 7.34 -13.01
CA TYR A 315 16.76 7.18 -14.29
C TYR A 315 16.23 8.50 -14.79
N ASP A 316 16.41 8.77 -16.08
CA ASP A 316 15.84 9.97 -16.72
C ASP A 316 14.32 9.95 -16.67
N ASP A 317 13.71 8.76 -16.73
CA ASP A 317 12.28 8.50 -16.63
C ASP A 317 11.83 8.17 -15.21
N ALA A 318 12.55 8.61 -14.17
CA ALA A 318 12.16 8.40 -12.78
C ALA A 318 10.82 9.07 -12.45
N ILE A 319 9.89 8.32 -11.85
CA ILE A 319 8.53 8.79 -11.53
C ILE A 319 8.19 8.77 -10.05
N ALA A 320 9.00 8.14 -9.24
CA ALA A 320 8.88 8.09 -7.80
C ALA A 320 10.25 7.89 -7.15
N THR A 321 10.34 8.18 -5.86
CA THR A 321 11.54 7.92 -5.05
C THR A 321 11.17 6.99 -3.89
N GLY A 322 11.96 5.95 -3.65
CA GLY A 322 11.88 5.07 -2.50
C GLY A 322 13.07 5.29 -1.55
N CYS A 323 12.88 4.98 -0.26
CA CYS A 323 13.97 5.04 0.73
C CYS A 323 13.77 4.06 1.90
N TRP A 324 12.77 3.18 1.82
CA TRP A 324 12.50 2.22 2.89
C TRP A 324 13.57 1.14 2.93
N PHE A 325 13.88 0.62 4.11
CA PHE A 325 14.80 -0.52 4.24
C PHE A 325 14.20 -1.79 3.60
N ILE A 326 15.05 -2.79 3.37
CA ILE A 326 14.61 -4.08 2.85
C ILE A 326 13.86 -4.86 3.94
N ASP A 327 12.53 -4.79 3.88
CA ASP A 327 11.60 -5.28 4.90
C ASP A 327 11.03 -6.66 4.52
N ILE A 328 11.85 -7.69 4.62
CA ILE A 328 11.45 -9.08 4.37
C ILE A 328 11.07 -9.75 5.69
N HIS A 329 9.84 -10.22 5.77
CA HIS A 329 9.30 -10.95 6.92
C HIS A 329 9.40 -12.46 6.68
N PRO A 330 10.08 -13.24 7.57
CA PRO A 330 10.10 -14.69 7.48
C PRO A 330 8.73 -15.28 7.84
N GLN A 331 8.41 -16.45 7.27
CA GLN A 331 7.13 -17.12 7.55
C GLN A 331 7.04 -17.70 8.96
N LYS A 332 8.18 -18.15 9.51
CA LYS A 332 8.24 -18.76 10.85
C LYS A 332 8.62 -17.76 11.92
N THR A 333 8.11 -17.99 13.10
CA THR A 333 8.55 -17.32 14.32
C THR A 333 10.03 -17.55 14.55
N THR A 334 10.77 -16.48 14.86
CA THR A 334 12.18 -16.56 15.21
C THR A 334 12.37 -15.95 16.61
N ILE A 335 12.80 -16.78 17.56
CA ILE A 335 12.98 -16.38 18.97
C ILE A 335 14.14 -15.40 19.10
N ASP A 336 15.26 -15.70 18.46
CA ASP A 336 16.51 -14.93 18.56
C ASP A 336 16.55 -13.70 17.64
N LYS A 337 15.73 -13.69 16.60
CA LYS A 337 15.60 -12.59 15.66
C LYS A 337 14.13 -12.41 15.27
N PRO A 338 13.33 -11.80 16.13
CA PRO A 338 11.89 -11.64 15.88
C PRO A 338 11.59 -10.85 14.60
N TRP A 339 12.57 -10.12 14.09
CA TRP A 339 12.49 -9.41 12.82
C TRP A 339 13.82 -9.49 12.06
N THR A 340 13.76 -10.04 10.87
CA THR A 340 14.92 -10.23 9.99
C THR A 340 14.83 -9.36 8.74
N GLY A 341 14.59 -8.06 8.91
CA GLY A 341 14.95 -7.13 7.85
C GLY A 341 16.43 -7.35 7.52
N SER A 342 16.83 -7.29 6.24
CA SER A 342 18.22 -7.50 5.84
C SER A 342 19.20 -6.52 6.48
N GLY A 343 18.69 -5.54 7.23
CA GLY A 343 19.45 -4.44 7.82
C GLY A 343 19.96 -3.44 6.78
N PHE A 344 19.78 -3.71 5.48
CA PHE A 344 20.18 -2.79 4.43
C PHE A 344 19.17 -1.64 4.31
N GLN A 345 19.66 -0.43 4.54
CA GLN A 345 18.94 0.82 4.37
C GLN A 345 19.46 1.49 3.09
N PRO A 346 18.71 1.47 1.99
CA PRO A 346 19.13 2.16 0.77
C PRO A 346 19.11 3.67 1.00
N LYS A 347 19.97 4.38 0.28
CA LYS A 347 19.78 5.82 0.05
C LYS A 347 18.49 6.03 -0.76
N PRO A 348 17.94 7.25 -0.80
CA PRO A 348 16.83 7.55 -1.70
C PRO A 348 17.16 7.13 -3.14
N TYR A 349 16.37 6.21 -3.72
CA TYR A 349 16.58 5.63 -5.05
C TYR A 349 15.41 5.92 -5.96
N ASP A 350 15.67 5.97 -7.26
CA ASP A 350 14.66 6.24 -8.27
C ASP A 350 13.86 4.98 -8.63
N ILE A 351 12.58 5.19 -8.94
CA ILE A 351 11.70 4.18 -9.55
C ILE A 351 11.38 4.66 -10.97
N SER A 352 11.83 3.90 -11.98
CA SER A 352 11.62 4.21 -13.39
C SER A 352 10.16 4.02 -13.80
N TYR A 353 9.65 4.83 -14.74
CA TYR A 353 8.34 4.67 -15.37
C TYR A 353 8.16 3.27 -15.98
N ARG A 354 9.24 2.68 -16.52
CA ARG A 354 9.25 1.34 -17.12
C ARG A 354 8.94 0.21 -16.15
N THR A 355 8.92 0.46 -14.84
CA THR A 355 8.46 -0.52 -13.84
C THR A 355 6.93 -0.64 -13.79
N LEU A 356 6.20 0.27 -14.41
CA LEU A 356 4.74 0.33 -14.34
C LEU A 356 4.03 -0.34 -15.52
N PHE A 357 4.73 -0.78 -16.56
CA PHE A 357 4.08 -1.34 -17.76
C PHE A 357 4.91 -2.44 -18.43
N THR A 358 4.25 -3.17 -19.29
CA THR A 358 4.85 -4.07 -20.28
C THR A 358 4.29 -3.73 -21.68
N LYS A 359 5.10 -3.86 -22.72
CA LYS A 359 4.68 -3.63 -24.12
C LYS A 359 3.66 -4.62 -24.64
N LYS A 360 3.31 -5.64 -23.86
CA LYS A 360 2.26 -6.59 -24.24
C LYS A 360 0.88 -5.92 -24.39
N LEU A 361 0.60 -4.92 -23.53
CA LEU A 361 -0.62 -4.13 -23.57
C LEU A 361 -0.28 -2.65 -23.64
N SER A 362 -0.81 -1.96 -24.66
CA SER A 362 -0.46 -0.58 -24.90
C SER A 362 -1.11 0.42 -23.93
N ASN A 363 -2.27 0.06 -23.34
CA ASN A 363 -3.09 0.94 -22.52
C ASN A 363 -3.19 0.56 -21.03
N LEU A 364 -2.25 -0.25 -20.51
CA LEU A 364 -2.22 -0.67 -19.10
C LEU A 364 -0.99 -0.14 -18.38
N LEU A 365 -1.22 0.46 -17.20
CA LEU A 365 -0.21 0.68 -16.16
C LEU A 365 -0.55 -0.14 -14.92
N VAL A 366 0.48 -0.50 -14.14
CA VAL A 366 0.36 -1.18 -12.85
C VAL A 366 1.06 -0.35 -11.79
N ALA A 367 0.40 0.00 -10.69
CA ALA A 367 0.98 0.86 -9.66
C ALA A 367 0.77 0.34 -8.23
N GLY A 368 1.73 0.62 -7.35
CA GLY A 368 1.71 0.18 -5.96
C GLY A 368 2.42 -1.15 -5.74
N ARG A 369 1.95 -1.98 -4.80
CA ARG A 369 2.62 -3.22 -4.35
C ARG A 369 2.93 -4.21 -5.48
N CYS A 370 2.17 -4.20 -6.55
CA CYS A 370 2.27 -5.11 -7.69
C CYS A 370 3.08 -4.58 -8.88
N HIS A 371 3.78 -3.44 -8.74
CA HIS A 371 4.68 -2.94 -9.77
C HIS A 371 5.87 -3.90 -10.00
N SER A 372 6.59 -3.69 -11.09
CA SER A 372 7.70 -4.56 -11.48
C SER A 372 8.95 -4.33 -10.60
N ALA A 373 9.25 -5.29 -9.73
CA ALA A 373 10.41 -5.26 -8.86
C ALA A 373 10.81 -6.67 -8.43
N SER A 374 12.10 -6.91 -8.16
CA SER A 374 12.57 -8.13 -7.49
C SER A 374 11.95 -8.25 -6.09
N LYS A 375 12.02 -9.41 -5.48
CA LYS A 375 11.49 -9.63 -4.12
C LYS A 375 12.09 -8.66 -3.11
N GLU A 376 13.40 -8.48 -3.16
CA GLU A 376 14.15 -7.60 -2.25
C GLU A 376 13.80 -6.13 -2.49
N ALA A 377 13.78 -5.70 -3.74
CA ALA A 377 13.43 -4.32 -4.07
C ALA A 377 11.95 -4.02 -3.75
N ALA A 378 11.05 -4.97 -4.01
CA ALA A 378 9.65 -4.85 -3.64
C ALA A 378 9.46 -4.74 -2.11
N ALA A 379 10.28 -5.40 -1.31
CA ALA A 379 10.25 -5.28 0.14
C ALA A 379 10.51 -3.84 0.62
N SER A 380 11.25 -3.04 -0.14
CA SER A 380 11.46 -1.62 0.10
C SER A 380 10.39 -0.73 -0.55
N SER A 381 10.03 -0.98 -1.80
CA SER A 381 9.21 -0.06 -2.61
C SER A 381 7.69 -0.22 -2.43
N ARG A 382 7.21 -1.30 -1.78
CA ARG A 382 5.77 -1.61 -1.60
C ARG A 382 5.05 -0.78 -0.55
N VAL A 383 5.77 0.03 0.22
CA VAL A 383 5.22 0.74 1.37
C VAL A 383 4.29 1.89 0.97
N THR A 384 3.49 2.37 1.92
CA THR A 384 2.32 3.23 1.70
C THR A 384 2.61 4.47 0.86
N VAL A 385 3.64 5.23 1.22
CA VAL A 385 3.93 6.52 0.57
C VAL A 385 4.59 6.34 -0.80
N THR A 386 5.47 5.35 -0.93
CA THR A 386 6.05 5.00 -2.22
C THR A 386 4.98 4.51 -3.20
N ALA A 387 4.00 3.72 -2.70
CA ALA A 387 2.85 3.30 -3.50
C ALA A 387 1.97 4.49 -3.93
N MET A 388 1.76 5.50 -3.06
CA MET A 388 1.06 6.74 -3.42
C MET A 388 1.79 7.50 -4.52
N ALA A 389 3.12 7.64 -4.43
CA ALA A 389 3.93 8.32 -5.44
C ALA A 389 3.84 7.62 -6.82
N MET A 390 3.97 6.28 -6.84
CA MET A 390 3.78 5.51 -8.08
C MET A 390 2.36 5.66 -8.64
N GLY A 391 1.35 5.66 -7.77
CA GLY A 391 -0.04 5.89 -8.16
C GLY A 391 -0.25 7.27 -8.77
N GLU A 392 0.24 8.32 -8.11
CA GLU A 392 0.16 9.70 -8.61
C GLU A 392 0.81 9.84 -9.98
N ALA A 393 1.94 9.17 -10.18
CA ALA A 393 2.64 9.11 -11.46
C ALA A 393 1.84 8.36 -12.54
N ALA A 394 1.27 7.20 -12.19
CA ALA A 394 0.45 6.42 -13.13
C ALA A 394 -0.79 7.20 -13.59
N GLY A 395 -1.48 7.88 -12.66
CA GLY A 395 -2.59 8.75 -12.98
C GLY A 395 -2.20 9.94 -13.85
N CYS A 396 -1.04 10.57 -13.55
CA CYS A 396 -0.46 11.63 -14.36
C CYS A 396 -0.17 11.15 -15.78
N ALA A 397 0.53 10.03 -15.93
CA ALA A 397 0.86 9.43 -17.22
C ALA A 397 -0.39 9.11 -18.05
N ALA A 398 -1.39 8.47 -17.41
CA ALA A 398 -2.66 8.11 -18.07
C ALA A 398 -3.40 9.36 -18.60
N ALA A 399 -3.42 10.44 -17.82
CA ALA A 399 -4.05 11.69 -18.23
C ALA A 399 -3.30 12.39 -19.39
N LEU A 400 -1.97 12.44 -19.30
CA LEU A 400 -1.13 13.04 -20.35
C LEU A 400 -1.22 12.24 -21.67
N ALA A 401 -1.15 10.90 -21.59
CA ALA A 401 -1.30 10.03 -22.74
C ALA A 401 -2.69 10.19 -23.38
N THR A 402 -3.75 10.20 -22.58
CA THR A 402 -5.12 10.43 -23.05
C THR A 402 -5.24 11.76 -23.77
N LYS A 403 -4.70 12.86 -23.21
CA LYS A 403 -4.73 14.19 -23.81
C LYS A 403 -3.92 14.25 -25.14
N ALA A 404 -2.84 13.50 -25.22
CA ALA A 404 -2.01 13.39 -26.40
C ALA A 404 -2.55 12.39 -27.44
N ASN A 405 -3.67 11.72 -27.16
CA ASN A 405 -4.19 10.60 -27.94
C ASN A 405 -3.13 9.51 -28.18
N ALA A 406 -2.36 9.22 -27.15
CA ALA A 406 -1.28 8.24 -27.13
C ALA A 406 -1.59 7.10 -26.14
N GLU A 407 -0.83 6.02 -26.23
CA GLU A 407 -0.90 4.88 -25.36
C GLU A 407 0.11 5.00 -24.21
N VAL A 408 -0.29 4.62 -22.98
CA VAL A 408 0.58 4.76 -21.80
C VAL A 408 1.87 3.96 -21.89
N ALA A 409 1.86 2.76 -22.47
CA ALA A 409 3.06 1.94 -22.63
C ALA A 409 4.05 2.48 -23.67
N LEU A 410 3.62 3.45 -24.48
CA LEU A 410 4.44 4.13 -25.49
C LEU A 410 4.71 5.60 -25.12
N PHE A 411 4.19 6.06 -24.00
CA PHE A 411 4.34 7.43 -23.57
C PHE A 411 5.72 7.68 -22.97
N ASP A 412 6.24 8.88 -23.20
CA ASP A 412 7.57 9.26 -22.71
C ASP A 412 7.57 9.49 -21.20
N GLY A 413 8.29 8.65 -20.45
CA GLY A 413 8.43 8.74 -18.99
C GLY A 413 9.10 10.04 -18.52
N VAL A 414 9.98 10.65 -19.35
CA VAL A 414 10.60 11.95 -19.05
C VAL A 414 9.54 13.04 -18.94
N LYS A 415 8.56 13.06 -19.87
CA LYS A 415 7.44 14.00 -19.82
C LYS A 415 6.56 13.80 -18.59
N VAL A 416 6.40 12.55 -18.14
CA VAL A 416 5.68 12.26 -16.89
C VAL A 416 6.44 12.83 -15.69
N ARG A 417 7.76 12.61 -15.62
CA ARG A 417 8.64 13.19 -14.60
C ARG A 417 8.55 14.71 -14.54
N GLU A 418 8.66 15.37 -15.69
CA GLU A 418 8.56 16.83 -15.81
C GLU A 418 7.21 17.36 -15.29
N ALA A 419 6.12 16.71 -15.67
CA ALA A 419 4.78 17.08 -15.22
C ALA A 419 4.57 16.88 -13.71
N LEU A 420 5.14 15.83 -13.12
CA LEU A 420 5.14 15.59 -11.68
C LEU A 420 5.97 16.65 -10.95
N ALA A 421 7.17 16.96 -11.43
CA ALA A 421 8.04 17.98 -10.85
C ALA A 421 7.37 19.38 -10.85
N ALA A 422 6.72 19.75 -11.95
CA ALA A 422 5.98 21.02 -12.08
C ALA A 422 4.82 21.13 -11.06
N ARG A 423 4.34 20.01 -10.53
CA ARG A 423 3.26 19.92 -9.53
C ARG A 423 3.77 19.63 -8.11
N ASN A 424 5.07 19.65 -7.91
CA ASN A 424 5.72 19.30 -6.65
C ASN A 424 5.33 17.88 -6.16
N ALA A 425 5.20 16.93 -7.08
CA ALA A 425 4.78 15.55 -6.84
C ALA A 425 5.72 14.53 -7.48
N GLY A 426 6.93 14.93 -7.81
CA GLY A 426 7.87 14.08 -8.53
C GLY A 426 9.00 13.54 -7.67
N PRO A 427 9.87 12.74 -8.29
CA PRO A 427 11.09 12.30 -7.63
C PRO A 427 11.99 13.50 -7.33
N PHE A 428 12.40 13.61 -6.07
CA PHE A 428 13.28 14.67 -5.59
C PHE A 428 14.68 14.10 -5.45
N THR A 429 15.39 14.03 -6.58
CA THR A 429 16.73 13.44 -6.66
C THR A 429 17.83 14.31 -6.02
N ASP A 430 17.53 15.57 -5.73
CA ASP A 430 18.47 16.57 -5.16
C ASP A 430 18.30 16.72 -3.64
N ALA A 431 17.62 15.80 -2.98
CA ALA A 431 17.41 15.81 -1.54
C ALA A 431 18.50 15.05 -0.79
#